data_26ac14ad26efd384d6a9295832a2c602
#
_entry.id   26ac14ad26efd384d6a9295832a2c602
#
_cell.length_a   1.000
_cell.length_b   1.000
_cell.length_c   1.000
_cell.angle_alpha   90.00
_cell.angle_beta   90.00
_cell.angle_gamma   90.00
#
_symmetry.space_group_name_H-M   'P 1'
#
loop_
_entity.id
_entity.type
_entity.pdbx_description
1 polymer ?
#
loop_
_entity_poly.entity_id
_entity_poly.type
_entity_poly.pdbx_seq_one_letter_code
_entity_poly.pdbx_strand_id
1 'polypeptide(L)'
;MNKNENLDKDKILKCVNEFDYKNGLDLVRNVRLIKHTRNGYVHTFEFNVNDSNSYFGNTGVQIDTFNGNINDLYCSCSYFGIFRKCKHIAACLIKNYNDIFKGEEFN
;
A
#
# COMPACT_ATOMS: atom_id res chain seq x y z
N MET A 1 -7.45 -20.45 8.08
CA MET A 1 -7.71 -19.69 7.16
C MET A 1 -7.80 -18.36 7.56
N ASN A 2 -7.57 -17.56 6.82
CA ASN A 2 -7.46 -16.33 7.21
C ASN A 2 -8.34 -15.47 6.45
N LYS A 3 -9.46 -15.11 7.01
CA LYS A 3 -10.35 -14.25 6.37
C LYS A 3 -9.76 -12.93 6.16
N ASN A 4 -8.87 -12.51 7.04
CA ASN A 4 -8.28 -11.20 6.92
C ASN A 4 -7.39 -11.10 5.71
N GLU A 5 -6.72 -12.19 5.38
CA GLU A 5 -5.88 -12.18 4.24
C GLU A 5 -6.65 -11.95 2.97
N ASN A 6 -7.77 -12.61 2.82
CA ASN A 6 -8.61 -12.43 1.65
C ASN A 6 -9.21 -11.05 1.61
N LEU A 7 -9.61 -10.55 2.75
CA LEU A 7 -10.19 -9.25 2.81
C LEU A 7 -9.19 -8.19 2.42
N ASP A 8 -7.95 -8.34 2.88
CA ASP A 8 -6.91 -7.37 2.55
C ASP A 8 -6.63 -7.37 1.06
N LYS A 9 -6.54 -8.53 0.46
CA LYS A 9 -6.30 -8.63 -0.96
C LYS A 9 -7.44 -7.99 -1.75
N ASP A 10 -8.67 -8.22 -1.32
CA ASP A 10 -9.82 -7.65 -2.00
C ASP A 10 -9.78 -6.12 -1.94
N LYS A 11 -9.41 -5.56 -0.81
CA LYS A 11 -9.33 -4.11 -0.70
C LYS A 11 -8.23 -3.55 -1.58
N ILE A 12 -7.11 -4.23 -1.66
CA ILE A 12 -6.00 -3.79 -2.49
C ILE A 12 -6.40 -3.84 -3.97
N LEU A 13 -7.13 -4.89 -4.36
CA LEU A 13 -7.54 -5.03 -5.75
C LEU A 13 -8.60 -4.04 -6.17
N LYS A 14 -9.18 -3.30 -5.24
CA LYS A 14 -10.05 -2.19 -5.59
C LYS A 14 -9.23 -0.96 -5.96
N CYS A 15 -7.96 -0.93 -5.57
CA CYS A 15 -7.11 0.23 -5.82
C CYS A 15 -6.14 0.00 -6.96
N VAL A 16 -5.76 -1.24 -7.23
CA VAL A 16 -4.83 -1.57 -8.29
C VAL A 16 -5.38 -2.79 -9.02
N ASN A 17 -4.89 -3.06 -10.21
CA ASN A 17 -5.36 -4.25 -10.92
C ASN A 17 -4.50 -5.44 -10.55
N GLU A 18 -4.87 -6.60 -11.06
CA GLU A 18 -4.17 -7.82 -10.70
C GLU A 18 -2.75 -7.86 -11.20
N PHE A 19 -2.50 -7.26 -12.33
CA PHE A 19 -1.15 -7.17 -12.88
C PHE A 19 -0.25 -6.37 -11.92
N ASP A 20 -0.75 -5.23 -11.45
CA ASP A 20 -0.01 -4.41 -10.50
C ASP A 20 0.19 -5.15 -9.18
N TYR A 21 -0.80 -5.91 -8.76
CA TYR A 21 -0.71 -6.68 -7.52
C TYR A 21 0.40 -7.70 -7.62
N LYS A 22 0.45 -8.45 -8.71
CA LYS A 22 1.47 -9.46 -8.89
C LYS A 22 2.85 -8.85 -8.92
N ASN A 23 3.01 -7.75 -9.64
CA ASN A 23 4.30 -7.08 -9.70
C ASN A 23 4.67 -6.45 -8.38
N GLY A 24 3.68 -6.00 -7.64
CA GLY A 24 3.90 -5.44 -6.31
C GLY A 24 4.40 -6.47 -5.32
N LEU A 25 3.96 -7.71 -5.46
CA LEU A 25 4.44 -8.76 -4.57
C LEU A 25 5.96 -8.90 -4.67
N ASP A 26 6.51 -8.72 -5.85
CA ASP A 26 7.94 -8.84 -6.03
C ASP A 26 8.70 -7.65 -5.46
N LEU A 27 8.03 -6.55 -5.25
CA LEU A 27 8.67 -5.35 -4.75
C LEU A 27 8.55 -5.16 -3.24
N VAL A 28 7.78 -5.98 -2.57
CA VAL A 28 7.52 -5.77 -1.14
C VAL A 28 8.78 -5.67 -0.32
N ARG A 29 9.80 -6.43 -0.64
CA ARG A 29 11.04 -6.37 0.10
C ARG A 29 11.78 -5.07 -0.07
N ASN A 30 11.47 -4.32 -1.12
CA ASN A 30 12.16 -3.08 -1.41
C ASN A 30 11.39 -1.87 -0.90
N VAL A 31 10.35 -2.10 -0.14
CA VAL A 31 9.53 -1.03 0.40
C VAL A 31 9.95 -0.75 1.83
N ARG A 32 10.17 0.51 2.15
CA ARG A 32 10.55 0.89 3.50
C ARG A 32 9.65 1.99 4.01
N LEU A 33 9.09 1.80 5.18
CA LEU A 33 8.26 2.81 5.80
C LEU A 33 9.13 3.96 6.29
N ILE A 34 8.80 5.18 5.85
CA ILE A 34 9.54 6.35 6.25
C ILE A 34 8.82 7.11 7.33
N LYS A 35 7.51 7.21 7.22
CA LYS A 35 6.77 8.03 8.15
C LYS A 35 5.36 7.50 8.31
N HIS A 36 4.87 7.53 9.52
CA HIS A 36 3.50 7.11 9.83
C HIS A 36 2.90 8.17 10.73
N THR A 37 1.81 8.75 10.31
CA THR A 37 1.10 9.71 11.15
C THR A 37 -0.33 9.24 11.32
N ARG A 38 -0.97 9.69 12.37
CA ARG A 38 -2.30 9.25 12.70
C ARG A 38 -3.14 10.43 13.14
N ASN A 39 -4.36 10.48 12.65
CA ASN A 39 -5.29 11.51 13.06
C ASN A 39 -6.62 10.78 13.29
N GLY A 40 -6.93 10.47 14.54
CA GLY A 40 -8.11 9.67 14.85
C GLY A 40 -7.95 8.28 14.30
N TYR A 41 -8.89 7.86 13.46
CA TYR A 41 -8.82 6.55 12.84
C TYR A 41 -8.07 6.57 11.52
N VAL A 42 -7.64 7.74 11.08
CA VAL A 42 -7.01 7.85 9.77
C VAL A 42 -5.50 7.78 9.92
N HIS A 43 -4.90 6.80 9.30
CA HIS A 43 -3.46 6.62 9.34
C HIS A 43 -2.89 6.91 7.97
N THR A 44 -1.83 7.72 7.94
CA THR A 44 -1.15 8.05 6.70
C THR A 44 0.25 7.46 6.78
N PHE A 45 0.61 6.68 5.77
CA PHE A 45 1.91 6.04 5.71
C PHE A 45 2.67 6.54 4.48
N GLU A 46 3.93 6.87 4.68
CA GLU A 46 4.79 7.25 3.57
C GLU A 46 5.89 6.22 3.45
N PHE A 47 6.10 5.72 2.26
CA PHE A 47 7.07 4.69 2.00
C PHE A 47 8.07 5.14 0.94
N ASN A 48 9.25 4.57 1.00
CA ASN A 48 10.22 4.73 -0.05
C ASN A 48 10.31 3.36 -0.75
N VAL A 49 10.17 3.37 -2.06
CA VAL A 49 10.21 2.14 -2.84
C VAL A 49 11.41 2.18 -3.76
N ASN A 50 12.25 1.16 -3.68
CA ASN A 50 13.40 1.08 -4.54
C ASN A 50 13.14 0.04 -5.64
N ASP A 51 12.74 0.53 -6.79
CA ASP A 51 12.55 -0.32 -7.95
C ASP A 51 13.75 -0.04 -8.84
N SER A 52 14.76 -0.85 -8.69
CA SER A 52 16.04 -0.57 -9.30
C SER A 52 15.99 -0.41 -10.81
N ASN A 53 14.96 -0.89 -11.44
CA ASN A 53 14.89 -0.78 -12.88
C ASN A 53 14.36 0.55 -13.36
N SER A 54 13.51 1.17 -12.65
CA SER A 54 12.86 2.35 -13.18
C SER A 54 12.44 3.40 -12.19
N TYR A 55 12.53 3.13 -10.92
CA TYR A 55 11.92 4.07 -9.96
C TYR A 55 12.55 3.99 -8.59
N PHE A 56 12.75 5.13 -8.01
CA PHE A 56 13.18 5.21 -6.63
C PHE A 56 12.53 6.47 -6.10
N GLY A 57 11.48 6.36 -5.36
CA GLY A 57 10.75 7.54 -4.92
C GLY A 57 9.75 7.23 -3.82
N ASN A 58 8.84 8.15 -3.62
CA ASN A 58 7.93 8.11 -2.49
C ASN A 58 6.54 7.67 -2.89
N THR A 59 5.94 6.88 -2.04
CA THR A 59 4.58 6.39 -2.23
C THR A 59 3.84 6.58 -0.91
N GLY A 60 2.66 7.10 -0.97
CA GLY A 60 1.85 7.32 0.22
C GLY A 60 0.52 6.61 0.16
N VAL A 61 0.07 6.08 1.27
CA VAL A 61 -1.26 5.47 1.37
C VAL A 61 -1.92 5.94 2.65
N GLN A 62 -3.23 6.14 2.61
CA GLN A 62 -3.97 6.56 3.76
C GLN A 62 -5.09 5.57 4.02
N ILE A 63 -5.16 5.06 5.21
CA ILE A 63 -6.10 4.01 5.58
C ILE A 63 -6.91 4.45 6.79
N ASP A 64 -8.22 4.26 6.71
CA ASP A 64 -9.12 4.54 7.81
C ASP A 64 -9.33 3.23 8.57
N THR A 65 -8.84 3.14 9.79
CA THR A 65 -8.91 1.90 10.55
C THR A 65 -10.28 1.65 11.14
N PHE A 66 -11.17 2.66 11.13
CA PHE A 66 -12.51 2.44 11.62
C PHE A 66 -13.28 1.52 10.68
N ASN A 67 -13.14 1.72 9.38
CA ASN A 67 -13.85 0.90 8.42
C ASN A 67 -12.91 0.08 7.51
N GLY A 68 -11.62 0.24 7.67
CA GLY A 68 -10.65 -0.51 6.88
C GLY A 68 -10.52 -0.02 5.44
N ASN A 69 -11.08 1.13 5.13
CA ASN A 69 -11.03 1.61 3.75
C ASN A 69 -9.74 2.32 3.45
N ILE A 70 -9.31 2.21 2.21
CA ILE A 70 -8.15 2.93 1.72
C ILE A 70 -8.66 4.24 1.15
N ASN A 71 -8.33 5.34 1.80
CA ASN A 71 -8.91 6.62 1.45
C ASN A 71 -8.14 7.39 0.40
N ASP A 72 -6.85 7.29 0.38
CA ASP A 72 -6.05 8.11 -0.51
C ASP A 72 -4.76 7.41 -0.87
N LEU A 73 -4.28 7.66 -2.08
CA LEU A 73 -3.09 7.02 -2.60
C LEU A 73 -2.25 8.02 -3.35
N TYR A 74 -0.94 7.88 -3.26
CA TYR A 74 -0.04 8.74 -3.99
C TYR A 74 1.22 7.97 -4.38
N CYS A 75 1.72 8.20 -5.57
CA CYS A 75 3.00 7.68 -5.98
C CYS A 75 3.61 8.68 -6.96
N SER A 76 4.90 8.91 -6.86
CA SER A 76 5.55 9.87 -7.73
C SER A 76 5.93 9.29 -9.09
N CYS A 77 5.64 8.03 -9.36
CA CYS A 77 5.99 7.45 -10.65
C CYS A 77 5.04 7.93 -11.75
N SER A 78 5.53 7.91 -12.99
CA SER A 78 4.74 8.41 -14.10
C SER A 78 3.53 7.54 -14.41
N TYR A 79 3.64 6.25 -14.16
CA TYR A 79 2.53 5.33 -14.41
C TYR A 79 1.34 5.70 -13.52
N PHE A 80 1.59 6.00 -12.26
CA PHE A 80 0.52 6.42 -11.35
C PHE A 80 -0.06 7.75 -11.81
N GLY A 81 0.77 8.63 -12.33
CA GLY A 81 0.29 9.92 -12.80
C GLY A 81 -0.74 9.79 -13.91
N ILE A 82 -0.65 8.72 -14.70
CA ILE A 82 -1.59 8.50 -15.80
C ILE A 82 -2.76 7.64 -15.37
N PHE A 83 -2.49 6.53 -14.70
CA PHE A 83 -3.53 5.54 -14.43
C PHE A 83 -4.07 5.55 -13.01
N ARG A 84 -3.47 6.31 -12.13
CA ARG A 84 -3.85 6.42 -10.72
C ARG A 84 -3.72 5.09 -9.97
N LYS A 85 -2.94 4.19 -10.50
CA LYS A 85 -2.63 2.93 -9.86
C LYS A 85 -1.29 2.46 -10.39
N CYS A 86 -0.56 1.71 -9.63
CA CYS A 86 0.73 1.21 -10.07
C CYS A 86 1.21 0.10 -9.14
N LYS A 87 2.27 -0.60 -9.55
CA LYS A 87 2.83 -1.69 -8.75
C LYS A 87 3.45 -1.19 -7.46
N HIS A 88 3.91 0.06 -7.42
CA HIS A 88 4.49 0.62 -6.20
C HIS A 88 3.42 0.79 -5.12
N ILE A 89 2.25 1.27 -5.52
CA ILE A 89 1.11 1.37 -4.61
C ILE A 89 0.75 -0.03 -4.11
N ALA A 90 0.69 -1.01 -5.02
CA ALA A 90 0.36 -2.37 -4.63
C ALA A 90 1.37 -2.90 -3.61
N ALA A 91 2.65 -2.69 -3.85
CA ALA A 91 3.69 -3.16 -2.94
C ALA A 91 3.55 -2.52 -1.55
N CYS A 92 3.25 -1.24 -1.52
CA CYS A 92 3.10 -0.53 -0.24
C CYS A 92 1.87 -1.01 0.52
N LEU A 93 0.77 -1.26 -0.17
CA LEU A 93 -0.43 -1.76 0.49
C LEU A 93 -0.21 -3.18 1.00
N ILE A 94 0.46 -4.03 0.23
CA ILE A 94 0.76 -5.38 0.65
C ILE A 94 1.63 -5.36 1.90
N LYS A 95 2.68 -4.54 1.88
CA LYS A 95 3.56 -4.45 3.04
C LYS A 95 2.80 -3.92 4.25
N ASN A 96 1.94 -2.96 4.03
CA ASN A 96 1.16 -2.37 5.11
C ASN A 96 0.31 -3.41 5.80
N TYR A 97 -0.42 -4.21 5.02
CA TYR A 97 -1.29 -5.20 5.61
C TYR A 97 -0.51 -6.38 6.21
N ASN A 98 0.62 -6.74 5.60
CA ASN A 98 1.38 -7.86 6.12
C ASN A 98 2.17 -7.53 7.38
N ASP A 99 2.79 -6.36 7.39
CA ASP A 99 3.73 -6.03 8.46
C ASP A 99 3.16 -5.09 9.49
N ILE A 100 2.21 -4.27 9.10
CA ILE A 100 1.72 -3.23 9.98
C ILE A 100 0.38 -3.57 10.57
N PHE A 101 -0.56 -4.04 9.75
CA PHE A 101 -1.85 -4.37 10.28
C PHE A 101 -1.97 -5.77 10.80
N LYS A 102 -0.99 -6.62 10.60
CA LYS A 102 -1.09 -7.92 10.90
C LYS A 102 -1.53 -8.24 12.22
N GLY A 103 -2.63 -8.40 12.43
CA GLY A 103 -3.18 -8.80 13.64
C GLY A 103 -3.15 -7.83 14.74
N GLU A 104 -2.60 -6.71 14.58
CA GLU A 104 -2.51 -5.89 15.57
C GLU A 104 -3.46 -5.08 15.60
N GLU A 105 -3.60 -4.27 16.26
CA GLU A 105 -4.54 -3.57 16.28
C GLU A 105 -4.14 -2.32 16.15
N PHE A 106 -4.58 -1.58 15.31
CA PHE A 106 -4.51 -0.23 15.21
C PHE A 106 -5.70 0.34 15.81
N ASN A 107 -6.37 -0.42 16.53
CA ASN A 107 -7.55 0.12 17.15
C ASN A 107 -7.24 0.93 18.33
#